data_33b8b7e4f3ac724a7d0fb3d97ccbbb0f
#
_entry.id   33b8b7e4f3ac724a7d0fb3d97ccbbb0f
#
_cell.length_a   1.000
_cell.length_b   1.000
_cell.length_c   1.000
_cell.angle_alpha   90.00
_cell.angle_beta   90.00
_cell.angle_gamma   90.00
#
_symmetry.space_group_name_H-M   'P 1'
#
loop_
_entity.id
_entity.type
_entity.pdbx_description
1 polymer ?
#
loop_
_entity_poly.entity_id
_entity_poly.type
_entity_poly.pdbx_seq_one_letter_code
_entity_poly.pdbx_strand_id
1 'polypeptide(L)'
;VAARGAEADADEIAKTYPFHPRLKDLIALFKDNQQFKQTRGLLELVSHLLRSVWQRKGNDVHLIGAQHFDLSDSDVRNFFASVSNMPAVISKDIWDATGNALTQRLDIKAGTDAAAQLSSLLLTASLSTAVNATRGLTRADMAACLVTPLRQGAECLKPLEGLEDE
;
A
#
# COMPACT_ATOMS: atom_id res chain seq x y z
N VAL A 1 -20.05 10.12 3.98
CA VAL A 1 -18.87 10.43 4.82
C VAL A 1 -18.63 11.91 4.69
N ALA A 2 -18.91 12.67 5.77
CA ALA A 2 -18.69 14.11 5.80
C ALA A 2 -17.19 14.38 5.53
N ALA A 3 -16.90 15.32 4.65
CA ALA A 3 -15.57 15.86 4.48
C ALA A 3 -15.08 16.33 5.86
N ARG A 4 -14.14 15.62 6.46
CA ARG A 4 -13.40 16.12 7.61
C ARG A 4 -12.69 17.38 7.12
N GLY A 5 -12.88 18.48 7.83
CA GLY A 5 -12.26 19.74 7.44
C GLY A 5 -10.73 19.62 7.44
N ALA A 6 -10.07 20.43 6.63
CA ALA A 6 -8.61 20.43 6.47
C ALA A 6 -7.83 20.53 7.79
N GLU A 7 -8.41 21.17 8.81
CA GLU A 7 -7.84 21.26 10.16
C GLU A 7 -7.81 19.92 10.90
N ALA A 8 -8.88 19.11 10.78
CA ALA A 8 -8.92 17.79 11.41
C ALA A 8 -7.92 16.83 10.75
N ASP A 9 -7.69 16.96 9.45
CA ASP A 9 -6.69 16.18 8.72
C ASP A 9 -5.27 16.60 9.12
N ALA A 10 -5.02 17.89 9.34
CA ALA A 10 -3.72 18.40 9.81
C ALA A 10 -3.39 17.89 11.22
N ASP A 11 -4.36 17.86 12.12
CA ASP A 11 -4.18 17.35 13.48
C ASP A 11 -3.91 15.83 13.51
N GLU A 12 -4.57 15.06 12.64
CA GLU A 12 -4.29 13.61 12.49
C GLU A 12 -2.87 13.37 11.95
N ILE A 13 -2.47 14.14 10.94
CA ILE A 13 -1.12 14.07 10.37
C ILE A 13 -0.07 14.41 11.44
N ALA A 14 -0.27 15.49 12.19
CA ALA A 14 0.67 15.90 13.24
C ALA A 14 0.91 14.81 14.30
N LYS A 15 -0.13 14.03 14.63
CA LYS A 15 -0.06 12.94 15.62
C LYS A 15 0.62 11.68 15.10
N THR A 16 0.61 11.44 13.80
CA THR A 16 1.11 10.20 13.18
C THR A 16 2.40 10.40 12.39
N TYR A 17 2.81 11.63 12.18
CA TYR A 17 4.02 11.95 11.40
C TYR A 17 5.24 11.16 11.90
N PRO A 18 6.08 10.58 11.04
CA PRO A 18 6.07 10.71 9.56
C PRO A 18 5.12 9.73 8.83
N PHE A 19 4.30 8.99 9.55
CA PHE A 19 3.40 8.00 8.94
C PHE A 19 2.08 8.63 8.53
N HIS A 20 1.55 8.16 7.40
CA HIS A 20 0.21 8.50 6.95
C HIS A 20 -0.83 8.00 7.96
N PRO A 21 -1.83 8.81 8.38
CA PRO A 21 -2.83 8.41 9.39
C PRO A 21 -3.53 7.08 9.05
N ARG A 22 -3.84 6.86 7.77
CA ARG A 22 -4.52 5.65 7.31
C ARG A 22 -3.66 4.37 7.38
N LEU A 23 -2.34 4.48 7.50
CA LEU A 23 -1.49 3.30 7.73
C LEU A 23 -1.85 2.60 9.04
N LYS A 24 -2.14 3.36 10.10
CA LYS A 24 -2.62 2.82 11.38
C LYS A 24 -3.94 2.08 11.22
N ASP A 25 -4.87 2.63 10.43
CA ASP A 25 -6.16 2.00 10.18
C ASP A 25 -6.00 0.67 9.42
N LEU A 26 -5.11 0.64 8.41
CA LEU A 26 -4.78 -0.60 7.69
C LEU A 26 -4.16 -1.65 8.61
N ILE A 27 -3.20 -1.26 9.46
CA ILE A 27 -2.59 -2.16 10.44
C ILE A 27 -3.64 -2.72 11.40
N ALA A 28 -4.62 -1.92 11.80
CA ALA A 28 -5.70 -2.36 12.67
C ALA A 28 -6.58 -3.45 12.02
N LEU A 29 -6.70 -3.47 10.69
CA LEU A 29 -7.49 -4.49 9.98
C LEU A 29 -6.89 -5.90 10.07
N PHE A 30 -5.58 -6.02 10.17
CA PHE A 30 -4.90 -7.32 10.18
C PHE A 30 -4.24 -7.70 11.50
N LYS A 31 -4.48 -6.96 12.58
CA LYS A 31 -3.97 -7.28 13.92
C LYS A 31 -4.37 -8.69 14.41
N ASP A 32 -5.50 -9.21 13.93
CA ASP A 32 -5.98 -10.55 14.26
C ASP A 32 -5.32 -11.66 13.41
N ASN A 33 -4.57 -11.31 12.39
CA ASN A 33 -3.76 -12.27 11.64
C ASN A 33 -2.67 -12.85 12.55
N GLN A 34 -2.54 -14.18 12.53
CA GLN A 34 -1.61 -14.89 13.42
C GLN A 34 -0.16 -14.44 13.29
N GLN A 35 0.25 -14.04 12.10
CA GLN A 35 1.60 -13.53 11.84
C GLN A 35 1.87 -12.20 12.55
N PHE A 36 0.83 -11.43 12.88
CA PHE A 36 0.92 -10.13 13.55
C PHE A 36 0.47 -10.16 15.02
N LYS A 37 0.07 -11.32 15.56
CA LYS A 37 -0.25 -11.47 17.00
C LYS A 37 0.93 -11.15 17.90
N GLN A 38 2.15 -11.36 17.40
CA GLN A 38 3.37 -10.97 18.07
C GLN A 38 3.92 -9.69 17.44
N THR A 39 4.45 -8.80 18.25
CA THR A 39 5.07 -7.53 17.87
C THR A 39 6.15 -7.71 16.78
N ARG A 40 6.78 -8.87 16.71
CA ARG A 40 7.84 -9.17 15.73
C ARG A 40 7.36 -9.03 14.27
N GLY A 41 6.23 -9.61 13.93
CA GLY A 41 5.70 -9.53 12.55
C GLY A 41 5.36 -8.09 12.16
N LEU A 42 4.83 -7.30 13.10
CA LEU A 42 4.57 -5.88 12.85
C LEU A 42 5.87 -5.08 12.68
N LEU A 43 6.87 -5.34 13.51
CA LEU A 43 8.18 -4.69 13.38
C LEU A 43 8.86 -5.03 12.06
N GLU A 44 8.75 -6.28 11.61
CA GLU A 44 9.27 -6.73 10.32
C GLU A 44 8.56 -6.00 9.15
N LEU A 45 7.23 -5.92 9.17
CA LEU A 45 6.46 -5.15 8.18
C LEU A 45 6.91 -3.69 8.11
N VAL A 46 6.99 -3.02 9.27
CA VAL A 46 7.41 -1.61 9.34
C VAL A 46 8.87 -1.45 8.89
N SER A 47 9.74 -2.39 9.22
CA SER A 47 11.14 -2.38 8.77
C SER A 47 11.24 -2.44 7.24
N HIS A 48 10.47 -3.31 6.57
CA HIS A 48 10.41 -3.36 5.11
C HIS A 48 9.92 -2.06 4.51
N LEU A 49 8.89 -1.45 5.11
CA LEU A 49 8.37 -0.17 4.65
C LEU A 49 9.41 0.96 4.77
N LEU A 50 10.03 1.08 5.93
CA LEU A 50 11.05 2.11 6.16
C LEU A 50 12.27 1.91 5.25
N ARG A 51 12.71 0.67 5.04
CA ARG A 51 13.79 0.34 4.10
C ARG A 51 13.42 0.75 2.68
N SER A 52 12.21 0.45 2.23
CA SER A 52 11.71 0.84 0.90
C SER A 52 11.73 2.35 0.71
N VAL A 53 11.29 3.11 1.72
CA VAL A 53 11.32 4.58 1.67
C VAL A 53 12.76 5.10 1.68
N TRP A 54 13.63 4.53 2.52
CA TRP A 54 15.03 4.95 2.64
C TRP A 54 15.84 4.72 1.37
N GLN A 55 15.55 3.64 0.65
CA GLN A 55 16.23 3.29 -0.60
C GLN A 55 15.77 4.13 -1.80
N ARG A 56 14.59 4.73 -1.72
CA ARG A 56 14.12 5.67 -2.75
C ARG A 56 15.00 6.93 -2.74
N LYS A 57 15.70 7.16 -3.85
CA LYS A 57 16.59 8.32 -4.03
C LYS A 57 15.78 9.58 -4.40
N GLY A 58 14.77 9.91 -3.66
CA GLY A 58 13.94 11.09 -3.93
C GLY A 58 13.34 11.61 -2.63
N ASN A 59 13.29 12.92 -2.46
CA ASN A 59 12.75 13.58 -1.28
C ASN A 59 11.22 13.73 -1.33
N ASP A 60 10.53 12.98 -2.19
CA ASP A 60 9.11 13.21 -2.48
C ASP A 60 8.16 12.46 -1.53
N VAL A 61 8.69 11.73 -0.54
CA VAL A 61 7.87 11.03 0.44
C VAL A 61 7.66 11.94 1.66
N HIS A 62 6.52 12.64 1.67
CA HIS A 62 6.15 13.51 2.79
C HIS A 62 5.42 12.78 3.91
N LEU A 63 4.68 11.72 3.56
CA LEU A 63 3.98 10.84 4.51
C LEU A 63 4.21 9.39 4.12
N ILE A 64 4.70 8.59 5.04
CA ILE A 64 4.98 7.17 4.83
C ILE A 64 3.69 6.37 4.94
N GLY A 65 3.23 5.81 3.84
CA GLY A 65 2.03 4.98 3.76
C GLY A 65 2.30 3.63 3.12
N ALA A 66 1.29 2.76 3.11
CA ALA A 66 1.38 1.40 2.55
C ALA A 66 1.74 1.36 1.05
N GLN A 67 1.48 2.44 0.31
CA GLN A 67 1.86 2.58 -1.09
C GLN A 67 3.37 2.66 -1.33
N HIS A 68 4.18 2.78 -0.30
CA HIS A 68 5.63 2.94 -0.43
C HIS A 68 6.44 1.66 -0.27
N PHE A 69 5.81 0.49 -0.09
CA PHE A 69 6.56 -0.76 -0.18
C PHE A 69 7.16 -0.92 -1.57
N ASP A 70 8.45 -1.26 -1.62
CA ASP A 70 9.13 -1.54 -2.87
C ASP A 70 8.88 -2.98 -3.30
N LEU A 71 7.95 -3.17 -4.22
CA LEU A 71 7.60 -4.49 -4.74
C LEU A 71 8.66 -5.04 -5.72
N SER A 72 9.68 -4.27 -6.09
CA SER A 72 10.86 -4.77 -6.82
C SER A 72 11.87 -5.47 -5.90
N ASP A 73 11.82 -5.20 -4.58
CA ASP A 73 12.65 -5.88 -3.57
C ASP A 73 12.13 -7.30 -3.30
N SER A 74 12.99 -8.30 -3.45
CA SER A 74 12.65 -9.71 -3.21
C SER A 74 12.27 -10.00 -1.76
N ASP A 75 12.90 -9.32 -0.79
CA ASP A 75 12.60 -9.54 0.63
C ASP A 75 11.19 -9.06 0.96
N VAL A 76 10.79 -7.91 0.40
CA VAL A 76 9.42 -7.38 0.53
C VAL A 76 8.41 -8.35 -0.08
N ARG A 77 8.65 -8.83 -1.32
CA ARG A 77 7.75 -9.80 -1.96
C ARG A 77 7.65 -11.11 -1.17
N ASN A 78 8.77 -11.65 -0.72
CA ASN A 78 8.80 -12.88 0.07
C ASN A 78 8.04 -12.73 1.39
N PHE A 79 8.18 -11.59 2.05
CA PHE A 79 7.40 -11.28 3.25
C PHE A 79 5.89 -11.32 2.95
N PHE A 80 5.43 -10.58 1.94
CA PHE A 80 4.02 -10.59 1.57
C PHE A 80 3.53 -11.97 1.12
N ALA A 81 4.33 -12.71 0.34
CA ALA A 81 3.98 -14.07 -0.08
C ALA A 81 3.80 -15.02 1.12
N SER A 82 4.65 -14.90 2.14
CA SER A 82 4.58 -15.75 3.34
C SER A 82 3.38 -15.43 4.22
N VAL A 83 2.97 -14.18 4.29
CA VAL A 83 1.89 -13.71 5.18
C VAL A 83 0.52 -13.81 4.50
N SER A 84 0.42 -13.43 3.23
CA SER A 84 -0.84 -13.40 2.49
C SER A 84 -1.24 -14.75 1.91
N ASN A 85 -0.30 -15.68 1.81
CA ASN A 85 -0.48 -16.97 1.13
C ASN A 85 -0.92 -16.82 -0.35
N MET A 86 -0.48 -15.75 -1.02
CA MET A 86 -0.83 -15.43 -2.41
C MET A 86 0.41 -15.29 -3.32
N PRO A 87 1.36 -16.25 -3.32
CA PRO A 87 2.59 -16.12 -4.12
C PRO A 87 2.30 -16.05 -5.62
N ALA A 88 1.25 -16.72 -6.10
CA ALA A 88 0.86 -16.72 -7.51
C ALA A 88 0.37 -15.34 -7.98
N VAL A 89 -0.39 -14.62 -7.15
CA VAL A 89 -0.83 -13.25 -7.44
C VAL A 89 0.37 -12.32 -7.52
N ILE A 90 1.30 -12.44 -6.56
CA ILE A 90 2.49 -11.60 -6.54
C ILE A 90 3.32 -11.79 -7.81
N SER A 91 3.55 -13.01 -8.26
CA SER A 91 4.38 -13.27 -9.44
C SER A 91 3.69 -12.93 -10.76
N LYS A 92 2.37 -13.10 -10.86
CA LYS A 92 1.61 -12.87 -12.11
C LYS A 92 1.20 -11.40 -12.25
N ASP A 93 0.68 -10.82 -11.19
CA ASP A 93 -0.03 -9.55 -11.29
C ASP A 93 0.81 -8.37 -10.80
N ILE A 94 1.77 -8.59 -9.90
CA ILE A 94 2.50 -7.52 -9.26
C ILE A 94 3.91 -7.36 -9.82
N TRP A 95 4.71 -8.41 -9.78
CA TRP A 95 6.11 -8.32 -10.20
C TRP A 95 6.64 -9.65 -10.74
N ASP A 96 7.31 -9.59 -11.87
CA ASP A 96 8.11 -10.68 -12.44
C ASP A 96 9.45 -10.17 -13.00
N ALA A 97 10.42 -11.07 -13.11
CA ALA A 97 11.77 -10.73 -13.55
C ALA A 97 11.85 -10.30 -15.04
N THR A 98 10.83 -10.63 -15.83
CA THR A 98 10.77 -10.28 -17.27
C THR A 98 10.04 -8.96 -17.51
N GLY A 99 9.43 -8.35 -16.48
CA GLY A 99 8.65 -7.13 -16.60
C GLY A 99 7.24 -7.32 -17.16
N ASN A 100 6.75 -8.57 -17.22
CA ASN A 100 5.46 -8.89 -17.82
C ASN A 100 4.29 -8.91 -16.84
N ALA A 101 4.55 -8.78 -15.54
CA ALA A 101 3.47 -8.67 -14.56
C ALA A 101 2.56 -7.47 -14.88
N LEU A 102 1.26 -7.62 -14.60
CA LEU A 102 0.24 -6.61 -14.95
C LEU A 102 0.62 -5.20 -14.45
N THR A 103 0.97 -5.08 -13.17
CA THR A 103 1.39 -3.81 -12.55
C THR A 103 2.58 -3.19 -13.30
N GLN A 104 3.61 -3.98 -13.63
CA GLN A 104 4.80 -3.51 -14.34
C GLN A 104 4.45 -3.01 -15.75
N ARG A 105 3.61 -3.72 -16.49
CA ARG A 105 3.15 -3.31 -17.83
C ARG A 105 2.39 -1.98 -17.79
N LEU A 106 1.52 -1.80 -16.77
CA LEU A 106 0.74 -0.58 -16.61
C LEU A 106 1.65 0.61 -16.27
N ASP A 107 2.60 0.45 -15.37
CA ASP A 107 3.54 1.51 -15.00
C ASP A 107 4.47 1.88 -16.16
N ILE A 108 4.99 0.91 -16.90
CA ILE A 108 5.78 1.15 -18.11
C ILE A 108 4.97 1.93 -19.15
N LYS A 109 3.71 1.52 -19.40
CA LYS A 109 2.82 2.19 -20.37
C LYS A 109 2.49 3.62 -19.95
N ALA A 110 2.28 3.85 -18.65
CA ALA A 110 1.92 5.15 -18.10
C ALA A 110 3.14 6.07 -17.83
N GLY A 111 4.35 5.52 -17.77
CA GLY A 111 5.56 6.25 -17.37
C GLY A 111 5.53 6.70 -15.91
N THR A 112 4.87 5.93 -15.04
CA THR A 112 4.69 6.23 -13.61
C THR A 112 4.91 4.97 -12.77
N ASP A 113 4.86 5.09 -11.45
CA ASP A 113 4.85 4.00 -10.49
C ASP A 113 3.48 3.86 -9.77
N ALA A 114 2.44 4.44 -10.34
CA ALA A 114 1.14 4.55 -9.70
C ALA A 114 0.44 3.20 -9.55
N ALA A 115 0.59 2.27 -10.50
CA ALA A 115 0.05 0.92 -10.39
C ALA A 115 0.80 0.12 -9.32
N ALA A 116 2.12 0.25 -9.21
CA ALA A 116 2.90 -0.36 -8.14
C ALA A 116 2.50 0.16 -6.76
N GLN A 117 2.28 1.47 -6.62
CA GLN A 117 1.81 2.08 -5.37
C GLN A 117 0.43 1.56 -4.98
N LEU A 118 -0.49 1.47 -5.92
CA LEU A 118 -1.82 0.94 -5.69
C LEU A 118 -1.79 -0.54 -5.32
N SER A 119 -1.00 -1.34 -6.04
CA SER A 119 -0.81 -2.77 -5.76
C SER A 119 -0.22 -3.00 -4.37
N SER A 120 0.74 -2.18 -3.95
CA SER A 120 1.33 -2.22 -2.61
C SER A 120 0.27 -1.95 -1.53
N LEU A 121 -0.57 -0.94 -1.73
CA LEU A 121 -1.68 -0.63 -0.83
C LEU A 121 -2.68 -1.78 -0.73
N LEU A 122 -3.12 -2.33 -1.87
CA LEU A 122 -4.09 -3.43 -1.92
C LEU A 122 -3.52 -4.71 -1.29
N LEU A 123 -2.25 -5.01 -1.55
CA LEU A 123 -1.55 -6.14 -0.95
C LEU A 123 -1.47 -6.01 0.58
N THR A 124 -1.19 -4.79 1.07
CA THR A 124 -1.20 -4.52 2.52
C THR A 124 -2.59 -4.71 3.11
N ALA A 125 -3.64 -4.22 2.45
CA ALA A 125 -5.02 -4.39 2.91
C ALA A 125 -5.45 -5.88 2.91
N SER A 126 -4.91 -6.70 2.00
CA SER A 126 -5.19 -8.13 1.91
C SER A 126 -4.62 -8.96 3.07
N LEU A 127 -3.74 -8.40 3.90
CA LEU A 127 -3.23 -9.06 5.10
C LEU A 127 -4.29 -9.27 6.19
N SER A 128 -5.46 -8.65 6.04
CA SER A 128 -6.61 -8.89 6.92
C SER A 128 -7.16 -10.31 6.75
N THR A 129 -7.28 -11.04 7.86
CA THR A 129 -7.90 -12.38 7.89
C THR A 129 -9.26 -12.39 8.56
N ALA A 130 -9.82 -11.22 8.86
CA ALA A 130 -11.12 -11.13 9.55
C ALA A 130 -12.23 -11.74 8.70
N VAL A 131 -12.92 -12.73 9.26
CA VAL A 131 -13.96 -13.54 8.58
C VAL A 131 -15.14 -12.68 8.12
N ASN A 132 -15.40 -11.57 8.81
CA ASN A 132 -16.55 -10.68 8.58
C ASN A 132 -16.15 -9.30 7.99
N ALA A 133 -14.87 -9.08 7.71
CA ALA A 133 -14.46 -7.83 7.08
C ALA A 133 -14.74 -7.89 5.58
N THR A 134 -15.25 -6.81 5.02
CA THR A 134 -15.26 -6.60 3.58
C THR A 134 -13.82 -6.73 3.10
N ARG A 135 -13.51 -7.79 2.35
CA ARG A 135 -12.17 -8.01 1.83
C ARG A 135 -11.90 -6.97 0.76
N GLY A 136 -10.92 -6.13 1.02
CA GLY A 136 -10.53 -5.06 0.10
C GLY A 136 -10.83 -3.66 0.62
N LEU A 137 -10.54 -2.69 -0.21
CA LEU A 137 -10.77 -1.27 0.04
C LEU A 137 -11.76 -0.74 -0.99
N THR A 138 -12.65 0.15 -0.56
CA THR A 138 -13.47 0.92 -1.51
C THR A 138 -12.60 1.94 -2.26
N ARG A 139 -13.05 2.42 -3.42
CA ARG A 139 -12.36 3.50 -4.14
C ARG A 139 -12.12 4.73 -3.26
N ALA A 140 -13.08 5.07 -2.39
CA ALA A 140 -12.95 6.16 -1.44
C ALA A 140 -11.87 5.91 -0.38
N ASP A 141 -11.78 4.66 0.14
CA ASP A 141 -10.74 4.29 1.11
C ASP A 141 -9.36 4.31 0.46
N MET A 142 -9.24 3.78 -0.77
CA MET A 142 -7.98 3.82 -1.53
C MET A 142 -7.54 5.27 -1.78
N ALA A 143 -8.45 6.13 -2.23
CA ALA A 143 -8.16 7.55 -2.42
C ALA A 143 -7.68 8.20 -1.12
N ALA A 144 -8.35 7.91 0.00
CA ALA A 144 -7.99 8.46 1.30
C ALA A 144 -6.61 7.96 1.80
N CYS A 145 -6.20 6.73 1.45
CA CYS A 145 -4.88 6.20 1.79
C CYS A 145 -3.74 6.80 0.94
N LEU A 146 -4.05 7.28 -0.26
CA LEU A 146 -3.07 7.78 -1.23
C LEU A 146 -2.93 9.30 -1.23
N VAL A 147 -3.80 10.01 -0.50
CA VAL A 147 -3.71 11.48 -0.37
C VAL A 147 -2.40 11.87 0.30
N THR A 148 -1.73 12.85 -0.27
CA THR A 148 -0.59 13.52 0.36
C THR A 148 -0.77 15.04 0.24
N PRO A 149 -0.01 15.86 0.97
CA PRO A 149 -0.10 17.31 0.83
C PRO A 149 0.10 17.83 -0.59
N LEU A 150 0.78 17.05 -1.45
CA LEU A 150 1.08 17.42 -2.83
C LEU A 150 0.26 16.65 -3.88
N ARG A 151 -0.57 15.69 -3.48
CA ARG A 151 -1.27 14.82 -4.43
C ARG A 151 -2.70 14.51 -3.98
N GLN A 152 -3.67 14.76 -4.86
CA GLN A 152 -5.06 14.42 -4.59
C GLN A 152 -5.33 12.93 -4.85
N GLY A 153 -6.13 12.31 -3.98
CA GLY A 153 -6.39 10.86 -4.04
C GLY A 153 -7.06 10.39 -5.33
N ALA A 154 -7.91 11.21 -5.94
CA ALA A 154 -8.58 10.87 -7.20
C ALA A 154 -7.59 10.66 -8.37
N GLU A 155 -6.49 11.42 -8.40
CA GLU A 155 -5.46 11.26 -9.44
C GLU A 155 -4.69 9.95 -9.29
N CYS A 156 -4.58 9.44 -8.06
CA CYS A 156 -3.90 8.19 -7.76
C CYS A 156 -4.68 6.95 -8.20
N LEU A 157 -5.98 7.09 -8.48
CA LEU A 157 -6.84 5.97 -8.87
C LEU A 157 -6.93 5.75 -10.40
N LYS A 158 -6.31 6.60 -11.22
CA LYS A 158 -6.30 6.41 -12.67
C LYS A 158 -5.80 5.02 -13.11
N PRO A 159 -4.76 4.42 -12.47
CA PRO A 159 -4.33 3.07 -12.84
C PRO A 159 -5.36 1.99 -12.53
N LEU A 160 -6.33 2.24 -11.63
CA LEU A 160 -7.37 1.27 -11.29
C LEU A 160 -8.23 0.91 -12.50
N GLU A 161 -8.51 1.88 -13.39
CA GLU A 161 -9.26 1.65 -14.62
C GLU A 161 -8.55 0.61 -15.51
N GLY A 162 -7.23 0.70 -15.63
CA GLY A 162 -6.43 -0.29 -16.36
C GLY A 162 -6.32 -1.66 -15.68
N LEU A 163 -6.49 -1.71 -14.35
CA LEU A 163 -6.51 -2.98 -13.58
C LEU A 163 -7.87 -3.68 -13.64
N GLU A 164 -8.95 -2.93 -13.85
CA GLU A 164 -10.32 -3.47 -13.94
C GLU A 164 -10.64 -4.01 -15.36
N ASP A 165 -9.92 -3.55 -16.39
CA ASP A 165 -10.17 -3.91 -17.80
C ASP A 165 -9.43 -5.19 -18.28
N GLU A 166 -8.58 -5.80 -17.43
CA GLU A 166 -7.81 -7.04 -17.71
C GLU A 166 -8.20 -8.23 -16.80
#